data_730bc1c0be4ed5c5f3059095d2119d44
#
_entry.id   730bc1c0be4ed5c5f3059095d2119d44
#
_cell.length_a   1.000
_cell.length_b   1.000
_cell.length_c   1.000
_cell.angle_alpha   90.00
_cell.angle_beta   90.00
_cell.angle_gamma   90.00
#
_symmetry.space_group_name_H-M   'P 1'
#
loop_
_entity.id
_entity.type
_entity.pdbx_description
1 polymer ?
#
loop_
_entity_poly.entity_id
_entity_poly.type
_entity_poly.pdbx_seq_one_letter_code
_entity_poly.pdbx_strand_id
1 'polypeptide(L)'
;MYEWLRQPGFVGTHATMGADVSQLMAALFTGLFIFGWVQAKQHRGSAHHWLMFGGMIAMLAFFTSYYLFRSLGVLAFEGKEGFGGSEALYRHVFVPLLIFHIILVMIGLVMAVYMIVLGFRAQAIEGGKRILRNTVLQTSWGKAFTILGSLAGLIAVYLVFLVALNRFGMGKLVVWVSLLVIVAFVFLLEMGIQRIWPDGAKRHRALGTFTMIVYCVLFVTGSATYIMLYILYPGKIG
;
A
#
# COMPACT_ATOMS: atom_id res chain seq x y z
N MET A 1 2.56 -22.09 13.17
CA MET A 1 3.46 -20.92 13.07
C MET A 1 2.74 -19.57 13.29
N TYR A 2 1.43 -19.48 13.11
CA TYR A 2 0.68 -18.19 13.18
C TYR A 2 -0.15 -18.02 14.44
N GLU A 3 -0.17 -18.97 15.36
CA GLU A 3 -0.95 -18.90 16.61
C GLU A 3 -0.51 -17.76 17.52
N TRP A 4 0.76 -17.39 17.49
CA TRP A 4 1.28 -16.27 18.26
C TRP A 4 0.65 -14.91 17.89
N LEU A 5 0.23 -14.72 16.62
CA LEU A 5 -0.46 -13.49 16.20
C LEU A 5 -1.86 -13.33 16.80
N ARG A 6 -2.46 -14.43 17.29
CA ARG A 6 -3.77 -14.45 17.94
C ARG A 6 -3.68 -14.25 19.44
N GLN A 7 -2.48 -14.36 20.01
CA GLN A 7 -2.26 -14.14 21.44
C GLN A 7 -2.59 -12.70 21.82
N PRO A 8 -2.89 -12.42 23.11
CA PRO A 8 -3.04 -11.06 23.60
C PRO A 8 -1.86 -10.19 23.21
N GLY A 9 -2.15 -8.96 22.81
CA GLY A 9 -1.16 -8.00 22.37
C GLY A 9 -0.28 -7.51 23.51
N PHE A 10 0.79 -6.81 23.13
CA PHE A 10 1.80 -6.30 24.07
C PHE A 10 1.51 -4.86 24.56
N VAL A 11 0.55 -4.16 23.95
CA VAL A 11 0.21 -2.78 24.34
C VAL A 11 -0.70 -2.77 25.59
N GLY A 12 -1.25 -3.92 26.00
CA GLY A 12 -2.14 -4.03 27.15
C GLY A 12 -3.59 -3.60 26.86
N THR A 13 -3.98 -3.61 25.60
CA THR A 13 -5.36 -3.40 25.15
C THR A 13 -6.05 -4.75 24.89
N HIS A 14 -7.28 -4.75 24.39
CA HIS A 14 -7.96 -5.96 23.92
C HIS A 14 -7.48 -6.42 22.53
N ALA A 15 -6.42 -5.83 22.02
CA ALA A 15 -5.86 -6.17 20.72
C ALA A 15 -5.13 -7.51 20.75
N THR A 16 -5.05 -8.15 19.59
CA THR A 16 -4.17 -9.28 19.38
C THR A 16 -2.74 -8.81 19.09
N MET A 17 -1.77 -9.69 19.26
CA MET A 17 -0.37 -9.45 18.85
C MET A 17 -0.26 -8.96 17.40
N GLY A 18 -1.06 -9.54 16.49
CA GLY A 18 -1.09 -9.12 15.09
C GLY A 18 -1.58 -7.70 14.89
N ALA A 19 -2.60 -7.26 15.64
CA ALA A 19 -3.12 -5.91 15.58
C ALA A 19 -2.10 -4.89 16.13
N ASP A 20 -1.48 -5.19 17.26
CA ASP A 20 -0.44 -4.35 17.86
C ASP A 20 0.78 -4.19 16.94
N VAL A 21 1.26 -5.29 16.36
CA VAL A 21 2.35 -5.25 15.37
C VAL A 21 1.95 -4.41 14.17
N SER A 22 0.72 -4.56 13.67
CA SER A 22 0.24 -3.77 12.51
C SER A 22 0.19 -2.28 12.84
N GLN A 23 -0.27 -1.90 14.03
CA GLN A 23 -0.31 -0.50 14.48
C GLN A 23 1.11 0.08 14.65
N LEU A 24 2.02 -0.71 15.24
CA LEU A 24 3.42 -0.32 15.39
C LEU A 24 4.10 -0.12 14.04
N MET A 25 3.89 -1.03 13.09
CA MET A 25 4.45 -0.92 11.74
C MET A 25 3.87 0.26 10.97
N ALA A 26 2.58 0.55 11.13
CA ALA A 26 1.96 1.75 10.55
C ALA A 26 2.61 3.04 11.08
N ALA A 27 2.86 3.13 12.39
CA ALA A 27 3.56 4.27 13.00
C ALA A 27 5.00 4.39 12.47
N LEU A 28 5.72 3.28 12.40
CA LEU A 28 7.11 3.21 11.95
C LEU A 28 7.25 3.63 10.49
N PHE A 29 6.42 3.10 9.59
CA PHE A 29 6.46 3.48 8.17
C PHE A 29 6.08 4.94 7.97
N THR A 30 5.04 5.42 8.66
CA THR A 30 4.63 6.83 8.57
C THR A 30 5.75 7.75 9.05
N GLY A 31 6.38 7.45 10.19
CA GLY A 31 7.53 8.18 10.70
C GLY A 31 8.71 8.18 9.74
N LEU A 32 9.03 7.01 9.15
CA LEU A 32 10.09 6.86 8.16
C LEU A 32 9.83 7.70 6.90
N PHE A 33 8.59 7.71 6.41
CA PHE A 33 8.22 8.51 5.25
C PHE A 33 8.25 10.01 5.53
N ILE A 34 7.78 10.45 6.71
CA ILE A 34 7.90 11.86 7.12
C ILE A 34 9.37 12.26 7.20
N PHE A 35 10.21 11.42 7.81
CA PHE A 35 11.65 11.67 7.89
C PHE A 35 12.30 11.72 6.50
N GLY A 36 11.95 10.78 5.61
CA GLY A 36 12.39 10.79 4.22
C GLY A 36 11.95 12.06 3.46
N TRP A 37 10.73 12.52 3.70
CA TRP A 37 10.23 13.77 3.11
C TRP A 37 10.99 14.99 3.62
N VAL A 38 11.31 15.04 4.91
CA VAL A 38 12.16 16.11 5.50
C VAL A 38 13.54 16.11 4.84
N GLN A 39 14.14 14.94 4.56
CA GLN A 39 15.42 14.87 3.83
C GLN A 39 15.33 15.51 2.43
N ALA A 40 14.21 15.30 1.73
CA ALA A 40 13.98 15.96 0.43
C ALA A 40 13.91 17.49 0.56
N LYS A 41 13.24 18.00 1.60
CA LYS A 41 13.16 19.45 1.89
C LYS A 41 14.52 20.06 2.24
N GLN A 42 15.41 19.27 2.83
CA GLN A 42 16.78 19.67 3.15
C GLN A 42 17.77 19.46 2.00
N HIS A 43 17.29 19.21 0.79
CA HIS A 43 18.11 18.94 -0.41
C HIS A 43 19.05 17.71 -0.28
N ARG A 44 18.73 16.77 0.60
CA ARG A 44 19.47 15.53 0.82
C ARG A 44 18.86 14.40 -0.04
N GLY A 45 18.92 14.56 -1.36
CA GLY A 45 18.24 13.67 -2.32
C GLY A 45 18.62 12.18 -2.20
N SER A 46 19.90 11.87 -1.93
CA SER A 46 20.33 10.47 -1.75
C SER A 46 19.73 9.82 -0.50
N ALA A 47 19.68 10.54 0.63
CA ALA A 47 19.05 10.04 1.86
C ALA A 47 17.54 9.86 1.66
N HIS A 48 16.86 10.85 1.08
CA HIS A 48 15.46 10.76 0.70
C HIS A 48 15.19 9.51 -0.16
N HIS A 49 15.97 9.34 -1.23
CA HIS A 49 15.76 8.23 -2.17
C HIS A 49 15.81 6.86 -1.48
N TRP A 50 16.85 6.61 -0.68
CA TRP A 50 17.02 5.30 -0.03
C TRP A 50 16.02 5.05 1.08
N LEU A 51 15.68 6.09 1.87
CA LEU A 51 14.65 6.00 2.91
C LEU A 51 13.27 5.70 2.31
N MET A 52 12.88 6.43 1.25
CA MET A 52 11.59 6.21 0.59
C MET A 52 11.54 4.86 -0.13
N PHE A 53 12.61 4.49 -0.85
CA PHE A 53 12.67 3.22 -1.56
C PHE A 53 12.62 2.03 -0.59
N GLY A 54 13.50 2.00 0.40
CA GLY A 54 13.54 0.93 1.41
C GLY A 54 12.26 0.86 2.22
N GLY A 55 11.73 2.01 2.66
CA GLY A 55 10.47 2.10 3.40
C GLY A 55 9.26 1.62 2.60
N MET A 56 9.16 2.00 1.32
CA MET A 56 8.07 1.55 0.46
C MET A 56 8.14 0.05 0.15
N ILE A 57 9.32 -0.50 -0.10
CA ILE A 57 9.49 -1.96 -0.30
C ILE A 57 9.13 -2.72 0.97
N ALA A 58 9.60 -2.27 2.14
CA ALA A 58 9.29 -2.90 3.41
C ALA A 58 7.79 -2.82 3.73
N MET A 59 7.16 -1.68 3.47
CA MET A 59 5.71 -1.50 3.61
C MET A 59 4.93 -2.44 2.69
N LEU A 60 5.30 -2.52 1.41
CA LEU A 60 4.64 -3.42 0.45
C LEU A 60 4.78 -4.88 0.88
N ALA A 61 5.97 -5.29 1.32
CA ALA A 61 6.21 -6.64 1.83
C ALA A 61 5.36 -6.93 3.07
N PHE A 62 5.30 -5.99 4.03
CA PHE A 62 4.49 -6.11 5.23
C PHE A 62 3.00 -6.23 4.89
N PHE A 63 2.44 -5.32 4.07
CA PHE A 63 1.03 -5.37 3.70
C PHE A 63 0.67 -6.63 2.92
N THR A 64 1.52 -7.07 2.00
CA THR A 64 1.29 -8.33 1.27
C THR A 64 1.22 -9.51 2.24
N SER A 65 2.17 -9.58 3.18
CA SER A 65 2.17 -10.61 4.21
C SER A 65 0.92 -10.51 5.09
N TYR A 66 0.56 -9.31 5.55
CA TYR A 66 -0.63 -9.06 6.37
C TYR A 66 -1.91 -9.53 5.68
N TYR A 67 -2.11 -9.20 4.39
CA TYR A 67 -3.28 -9.65 3.63
C TYR A 67 -3.30 -11.17 3.43
N LEU A 68 -2.15 -11.78 3.18
CA LEU A 68 -2.07 -13.23 3.09
C LEU A 68 -2.47 -13.89 4.42
N PHE A 69 -1.98 -13.39 5.56
CA PHE A 69 -2.34 -13.91 6.87
C PHE A 69 -3.81 -13.68 7.21
N ARG A 70 -4.37 -12.52 6.84
CA ARG A 70 -5.78 -12.23 7.02
C ARG A 70 -6.68 -13.16 6.20
N SER A 71 -6.35 -13.43 4.94
CA SER A 71 -7.09 -14.36 4.08
C SER A 71 -7.08 -15.80 4.61
N LEU A 72 -6.06 -16.15 5.42
CA LEU A 72 -5.96 -17.44 6.12
C LEU A 72 -6.73 -17.46 7.46
N GLY A 73 -7.50 -16.42 7.77
CA GLY A 73 -8.31 -16.34 8.99
C GLY A 73 -7.54 -16.05 10.27
N VAL A 74 -6.24 -15.74 10.17
CA VAL A 74 -5.36 -15.55 11.34
C VAL A 74 -5.58 -14.19 12.02
N LEU A 75 -6.06 -13.17 11.26
CA LEU A 75 -6.27 -11.80 11.73
C LEU A 75 -7.75 -11.36 11.61
N ALA A 76 -8.68 -12.32 11.59
CA ALA A 76 -10.08 -12.12 11.19
C ALA A 76 -10.99 -11.47 12.24
N PHE A 77 -10.46 -10.86 13.31
CA PHE A 77 -11.30 -10.20 14.33
C PHE A 77 -11.72 -8.76 13.96
N GLU A 78 -11.38 -8.29 12.76
CA GLU A 78 -11.77 -6.97 12.29
C GLU A 78 -13.11 -7.01 11.55
N GLY A 79 -14.18 -7.35 12.23
CA GLY A 79 -15.51 -7.37 11.67
C GLY A 79 -16.54 -7.03 12.73
N LYS A 80 -17.80 -7.29 12.44
CA LYS A 80 -18.90 -7.07 13.38
C LYS A 80 -18.70 -7.83 14.68
N GLU A 81 -18.08 -9.01 14.63
CA GLU A 81 -17.80 -9.85 15.80
C GLU A 81 -16.75 -9.25 16.73
N GLY A 82 -15.80 -8.47 16.18
CA GLY A 82 -14.77 -7.76 16.95
C GLY A 82 -15.22 -6.41 17.53
N PHE A 83 -16.42 -5.92 17.17
CA PHE A 83 -16.91 -4.60 17.59
C PHE A 83 -17.99 -4.73 18.67
N GLY A 84 -17.69 -4.33 19.91
CA GLY A 84 -18.59 -4.42 21.05
C GLY A 84 -19.52 -3.21 21.26
N GLY A 85 -19.49 -2.20 20.39
CA GLY A 85 -20.37 -1.04 20.47
C GLY A 85 -21.77 -1.28 19.94
N SER A 86 -22.64 -0.25 20.01
CA SER A 86 -24.01 -0.33 19.50
C SER A 86 -24.05 -0.53 17.99
N GLU A 87 -25.13 -1.16 17.48
CA GLU A 87 -25.35 -1.37 16.05
C GLU A 87 -25.38 -0.05 15.26
N ALA A 88 -25.95 1.01 15.84
CA ALA A 88 -25.97 2.35 15.23
C ALA A 88 -24.55 2.92 15.05
N LEU A 89 -23.70 2.81 16.07
CA LEU A 89 -22.31 3.25 16.03
C LEU A 89 -21.49 2.42 15.01
N TYR A 90 -21.72 1.10 14.97
CA TYR A 90 -21.09 0.23 14.00
C TYR A 90 -21.39 0.67 12.57
N ARG A 91 -22.69 0.81 12.23
CA ARG A 91 -23.12 1.13 10.86
C ARG A 91 -22.81 2.54 10.41
N HIS A 92 -22.97 3.53 11.30
CA HIS A 92 -22.88 4.94 10.90
C HIS A 92 -21.52 5.58 11.15
N VAL A 93 -20.64 4.96 11.95
CA VAL A 93 -19.32 5.53 12.26
C VAL A 93 -18.21 4.56 11.86
N PHE A 94 -18.21 3.34 12.43
CA PHE A 94 -17.12 2.40 12.25
C PHE A 94 -17.01 1.91 10.79
N VAL A 95 -18.12 1.44 10.20
CA VAL A 95 -18.12 0.92 8.82
C VAL A 95 -17.72 2.00 7.79
N PRO A 96 -18.26 3.23 7.82
CA PRO A 96 -17.81 4.28 6.93
C PRO A 96 -16.32 4.63 7.09
N LEU A 97 -15.83 4.70 8.34
CA LEU A 97 -14.41 4.93 8.62
C LEU A 97 -13.53 3.81 8.04
N LEU A 98 -13.92 2.56 8.24
CA LEU A 98 -13.21 1.39 7.73
C LEU A 98 -13.20 1.36 6.19
N ILE A 99 -14.33 1.63 5.54
CA ILE A 99 -14.42 1.71 4.08
C ILE A 99 -13.50 2.82 3.54
N PHE A 100 -13.55 4.00 4.16
CA PHE A 100 -12.69 5.12 3.79
C PHE A 100 -11.19 4.75 3.95
N HIS A 101 -10.84 4.11 5.06
CA HIS A 101 -9.48 3.62 5.31
C HIS A 101 -9.03 2.63 4.23
N ILE A 102 -9.87 1.64 3.88
CA ILE A 102 -9.55 0.64 2.84
C ILE A 102 -9.33 1.31 1.47
N ILE A 103 -10.18 2.27 1.10
CA ILE A 103 -10.00 3.04 -0.16
C ILE A 103 -8.64 3.74 -0.16
N LEU A 104 -8.28 4.39 0.94
CA LEU A 104 -6.97 5.05 1.07
C LEU A 104 -5.80 4.06 1.01
N VAL A 105 -5.95 2.86 1.61
CA VAL A 105 -4.94 1.78 1.50
C VAL A 105 -4.72 1.41 0.04
N MET A 106 -5.78 1.21 -0.73
CA MET A 106 -5.67 0.89 -2.15
C MET A 106 -4.97 2.00 -2.94
N ILE A 107 -5.34 3.26 -2.70
CA ILE A 107 -4.66 4.42 -3.30
C ILE A 107 -3.19 4.44 -2.89
N GLY A 108 -2.89 4.27 -1.62
CA GLY A 108 -1.53 4.27 -1.07
C GLY A 108 -0.63 3.19 -1.68
N LEU A 109 -1.14 1.98 -1.85
CA LEU A 109 -0.41 0.88 -2.48
C LEU A 109 -0.08 1.17 -3.95
N VAL A 110 -1.05 1.66 -4.72
CA VAL A 110 -0.83 2.07 -6.11
C VAL A 110 0.19 3.20 -6.18
N MET A 111 0.06 4.20 -5.31
CA MET A 111 0.99 5.34 -5.26
C MET A 111 2.40 4.92 -4.84
N ALA A 112 2.56 3.93 -3.95
CA ALA A 112 3.87 3.42 -3.58
C ALA A 112 4.65 2.90 -4.80
N VAL A 113 4.03 2.01 -5.57
CA VAL A 113 4.64 1.44 -6.78
C VAL A 113 4.92 2.55 -7.81
N TYR A 114 3.93 3.42 -8.04
CA TYR A 114 4.06 4.52 -8.98
C TYR A 114 5.22 5.47 -8.60
N MET A 115 5.32 5.85 -7.33
CA MET A 115 6.36 6.77 -6.84
C MET A 115 7.76 6.17 -6.86
N ILE A 116 7.90 4.85 -6.65
CA ILE A 116 9.16 4.13 -6.84
C ILE A 116 9.62 4.29 -8.30
N VAL A 117 8.77 3.92 -9.25
CA VAL A 117 9.09 3.98 -10.69
C VAL A 117 9.39 5.42 -11.12
N LEU A 118 8.54 6.37 -10.72
CA LEU A 118 8.72 7.79 -11.06
C LEU A 118 10.00 8.36 -10.44
N GLY A 119 10.31 7.99 -9.20
CA GLY A 119 11.53 8.41 -8.51
C GLY A 119 12.79 7.99 -9.25
N PHE A 120 12.86 6.74 -9.71
CA PHE A 120 13.99 6.25 -10.51
C PHE A 120 14.08 6.92 -11.89
N ARG A 121 12.93 7.23 -12.52
CA ARG A 121 12.90 7.87 -13.85
C ARG A 121 13.23 9.37 -13.80
N ALA A 122 12.88 10.05 -12.72
CA ALA A 122 13.03 11.51 -12.58
C ALA A 122 14.37 11.92 -11.96
N GLN A 123 15.20 10.98 -11.50
CA GLN A 123 16.48 11.27 -10.88
C GLN A 123 17.63 11.32 -11.87
N ALA A 124 18.66 12.09 -11.52
CA ALA A 124 19.99 12.03 -12.11
C ALA A 124 21.03 11.92 -10.99
N ILE A 125 22.23 11.45 -11.33
CA ILE A 125 23.36 11.41 -10.39
C ILE A 125 24.38 12.45 -10.89
N GLU A 126 24.59 13.48 -10.10
CA GLU A 126 25.56 14.55 -10.37
C GLU A 126 26.47 14.70 -9.16
N GLY A 127 27.78 14.63 -9.37
CA GLY A 127 28.77 14.70 -8.29
C GLY A 127 28.57 13.65 -7.19
N GLY A 128 28.09 12.44 -7.53
CA GLY A 128 27.80 11.37 -6.59
C GLY A 128 26.50 11.58 -5.77
N LYS A 129 25.76 12.65 -6.01
CA LYS A 129 24.49 12.94 -5.33
C LYS A 129 23.31 12.71 -6.27
N ARG A 130 22.20 12.16 -5.71
CA ARG A 130 20.94 12.02 -6.44
C ARG A 130 20.16 13.33 -6.39
N ILE A 131 19.82 13.84 -7.56
CA ILE A 131 19.03 15.06 -7.73
C ILE A 131 17.84 14.78 -8.62
N LEU A 132 16.80 15.58 -8.51
CA LEU A 132 15.68 15.57 -9.45
C LEU A 132 16.04 16.41 -10.66
N ARG A 133 15.95 15.80 -11.85
CA ARG A 133 16.19 16.47 -13.10
C ARG A 133 14.89 16.90 -13.76
N ASN A 134 14.81 18.17 -14.19
CA ASN A 134 13.70 18.69 -14.97
C ASN A 134 13.81 18.13 -16.41
N THR A 135 13.17 16.99 -16.62
CA THR A 135 13.12 16.32 -17.93
C THR A 135 11.69 15.92 -18.24
N VAL A 136 11.31 16.02 -19.50
CA VAL A 136 10.02 15.50 -19.95
C VAL A 136 10.05 13.98 -19.89
N LEU A 137 9.21 13.41 -19.03
CA LEU A 137 9.04 11.97 -18.89
C LEU A 137 7.74 11.55 -19.56
N GLN A 138 7.88 10.85 -20.68
CA GLN A 138 6.74 10.31 -21.41
C GLN A 138 6.82 8.79 -21.50
N THR A 139 5.69 8.17 -21.30
CA THR A 139 5.47 6.74 -21.58
C THR A 139 4.64 6.66 -22.84
N SER A 140 5.14 5.95 -23.86
CA SER A 140 4.39 5.74 -25.09
C SER A 140 3.37 4.61 -24.92
N TRP A 141 2.29 4.67 -25.68
CA TRP A 141 1.30 3.58 -25.73
C TRP A 141 1.95 2.24 -26.12
N GLY A 142 2.91 2.25 -27.05
CA GLY A 142 3.63 1.05 -27.45
C GLY A 142 4.34 0.38 -26.27
N LYS A 143 5.07 1.16 -25.44
CA LYS A 143 5.71 0.63 -24.22
C LYS A 143 4.69 0.09 -23.21
N ALA A 144 3.55 0.80 -23.01
CA ALA A 144 2.50 0.33 -22.13
C ALA A 144 1.91 -1.01 -22.59
N PHE A 145 1.59 -1.13 -23.87
CA PHE A 145 1.08 -2.38 -24.44
C PHE A 145 2.10 -3.51 -24.40
N THR A 146 3.38 -3.24 -24.63
CA THR A 146 4.43 -4.25 -24.52
C THR A 146 4.52 -4.79 -23.10
N ILE A 147 4.54 -3.92 -22.08
CA ILE A 147 4.61 -4.34 -20.68
C ILE A 147 3.36 -5.12 -20.27
N LEU A 148 2.17 -4.62 -20.62
CA LEU A 148 0.90 -5.29 -20.31
C LEU A 148 0.81 -6.64 -21.02
N GLY A 149 1.18 -6.71 -22.29
CA GLY A 149 1.17 -7.96 -23.07
C GLY A 149 2.17 -8.98 -22.53
N SER A 150 3.38 -8.54 -22.14
CA SER A 150 4.37 -9.43 -21.53
C SER A 150 3.86 -9.98 -20.17
N LEU A 151 3.28 -9.12 -19.34
CA LEU A 151 2.71 -9.53 -18.06
C LEU A 151 1.54 -10.50 -18.25
N ALA A 152 0.64 -10.20 -19.19
CA ALA A 152 -0.49 -11.09 -19.53
C ALA A 152 -0.01 -12.44 -20.04
N GLY A 153 1.02 -12.46 -20.89
CA GLY A 153 1.65 -13.69 -21.37
C GLY A 153 2.25 -14.52 -20.24
N LEU A 154 3.01 -13.90 -19.34
CA LEU A 154 3.56 -14.61 -18.18
C LEU A 154 2.47 -15.17 -17.26
N ILE A 155 1.39 -14.41 -17.02
CA ILE A 155 0.25 -14.88 -16.23
C ILE A 155 -0.46 -16.04 -16.93
N ALA A 156 -0.65 -15.95 -18.24
CA ALA A 156 -1.27 -17.03 -19.01
C ALA A 156 -0.44 -18.33 -18.93
N VAL A 157 0.89 -18.25 -19.14
CA VAL A 157 1.80 -19.38 -18.97
C VAL A 157 1.71 -19.98 -17.56
N TYR A 158 1.71 -19.14 -16.54
CA TYR A 158 1.57 -19.58 -15.16
C TYR A 158 0.23 -20.28 -14.89
N LEU A 159 -0.89 -19.74 -15.40
CA LEU A 159 -2.22 -20.35 -15.24
C LEU A 159 -2.31 -21.68 -15.96
N VAL A 160 -1.75 -21.79 -17.18
CA VAL A 160 -1.67 -23.08 -17.92
C VAL A 160 -0.85 -24.09 -17.11
N PHE A 161 0.27 -23.69 -16.54
CA PHE A 161 1.07 -24.55 -15.67
C PHE A 161 0.28 -25.04 -14.44
N LEU A 162 -0.52 -24.17 -13.81
CA LEU A 162 -1.40 -24.57 -12.70
C LEU A 162 -2.47 -25.57 -13.13
N VAL A 163 -3.03 -25.44 -14.35
CA VAL A 163 -3.96 -26.41 -14.92
C VAL A 163 -3.27 -27.76 -15.12
N ALA A 164 -2.08 -27.76 -15.72
CA ALA A 164 -1.30 -28.98 -15.94
C ALA A 164 -0.94 -29.71 -14.63
N LEU A 165 -0.74 -28.98 -13.54
CA LEU A 165 -0.50 -29.55 -12.21
C LEU A 165 -1.77 -29.88 -11.43
N ASN A 166 -2.95 -29.72 -12.01
CA ASN A 166 -4.25 -29.89 -11.35
C ASN A 166 -4.43 -29.01 -10.09
N ARG A 167 -3.78 -27.83 -10.09
CA ARG A 167 -3.80 -26.83 -8.99
C ARG A 167 -4.50 -25.53 -9.37
N PHE A 168 -5.19 -25.50 -10.50
CA PHE A 168 -5.97 -24.36 -10.93
C PHE A 168 -7.18 -24.15 -10.00
N GLY A 169 -7.57 -22.90 -9.78
CA GLY A 169 -8.78 -22.54 -9.05
C GLY A 169 -9.22 -21.12 -9.42
N MET A 170 -10.53 -20.88 -9.43
CA MET A 170 -11.14 -19.59 -9.80
C MET A 170 -10.57 -18.42 -8.97
N GLY A 171 -10.30 -18.63 -7.68
CA GLY A 171 -9.69 -17.59 -6.85
C GLY A 171 -8.33 -17.13 -7.37
N LYS A 172 -7.50 -18.04 -7.87
CA LYS A 172 -6.21 -17.68 -8.48
C LYS A 172 -6.39 -16.89 -9.77
N LEU A 173 -7.34 -17.29 -10.60
CA LEU A 173 -7.69 -16.56 -11.82
C LEU A 173 -8.11 -15.12 -11.48
N VAL A 174 -9.03 -14.94 -10.54
CA VAL A 174 -9.52 -13.63 -10.10
C VAL A 174 -8.35 -12.75 -9.62
N VAL A 175 -7.44 -13.27 -8.79
CA VAL A 175 -6.27 -12.52 -8.30
C VAL A 175 -5.40 -12.05 -9.46
N TRP A 176 -5.05 -12.92 -10.40
CA TRP A 176 -4.16 -12.56 -11.52
C TRP A 176 -4.81 -11.61 -12.53
N VAL A 177 -6.11 -11.79 -12.81
CA VAL A 177 -6.87 -10.84 -13.64
C VAL A 177 -6.99 -9.50 -12.96
N SER A 178 -7.26 -9.46 -11.66
CA SER A 178 -7.29 -8.20 -10.89
C SER A 178 -5.94 -7.48 -10.92
N LEU A 179 -4.83 -8.21 -10.83
CA LEU A 179 -3.49 -7.63 -10.97
C LEU A 179 -3.30 -6.97 -12.34
N LEU A 180 -3.70 -7.65 -13.43
CA LEU A 180 -3.64 -7.07 -14.77
C LEU A 180 -4.48 -5.80 -14.90
N VAL A 181 -5.70 -5.81 -14.35
CA VAL A 181 -6.60 -4.65 -14.37
C VAL A 181 -5.97 -3.48 -13.60
N ILE A 182 -5.39 -3.74 -12.43
CA ILE A 182 -4.71 -2.71 -11.62
C ILE A 182 -3.52 -2.12 -12.40
N VAL A 183 -2.68 -2.96 -13.01
CA VAL A 183 -1.53 -2.49 -13.80
C VAL A 183 -1.99 -1.69 -15.01
N ALA A 184 -3.03 -2.14 -15.72
CA ALA A 184 -3.62 -1.40 -16.84
C ALA A 184 -4.14 -0.02 -16.39
N PHE A 185 -4.83 0.03 -15.27
CA PHE A 185 -5.32 1.28 -14.68
C PHE A 185 -4.18 2.24 -14.31
N VAL A 186 -3.08 1.73 -13.74
CA VAL A 186 -1.87 2.53 -13.45
C VAL A 186 -1.29 3.13 -14.75
N PHE A 187 -1.25 2.37 -15.85
CA PHE A 187 -0.82 2.93 -17.14
C PHE A 187 -1.78 3.99 -17.68
N LEU A 188 -3.08 3.81 -17.55
CA LEU A 188 -4.07 4.82 -17.94
C LEU A 188 -3.91 6.11 -17.12
N LEU A 189 -3.70 5.99 -15.82
CA LEU A 189 -3.38 7.12 -14.94
C LEU A 189 -2.10 7.81 -15.38
N GLU A 190 -1.02 7.06 -15.68
CA GLU A 190 0.23 7.63 -16.17
C GLU A 190 0.01 8.42 -17.46
N MET A 191 -0.78 7.89 -18.40
CA MET A 191 -1.11 8.58 -19.66
C MET A 191 -1.90 9.88 -19.44
N GLY A 192 -2.78 9.90 -18.44
CA GLY A 192 -3.51 11.11 -18.03
C GLY A 192 -2.59 12.13 -17.34
N ILE A 193 -1.85 11.66 -16.33
CA ILE A 193 -0.98 12.50 -15.51
C ILE A 193 0.15 13.12 -16.33
N GLN A 194 0.77 12.40 -17.26
CA GLN A 194 1.86 12.93 -18.09
C GLN A 194 1.42 14.06 -19.03
N ARG A 195 0.12 14.14 -19.37
CA ARG A 195 -0.44 15.26 -20.14
C ARG A 195 -0.55 16.53 -19.32
N ILE A 196 -0.87 16.39 -18.02
CA ILE A 196 -1.05 17.52 -17.09
C ILE A 196 0.33 17.98 -16.57
N TRP A 197 1.19 17.03 -16.23
CA TRP A 197 2.53 17.26 -15.71
C TRP A 197 3.59 16.50 -16.52
N PRO A 198 4.00 17.00 -17.68
CA PRO A 198 5.02 16.35 -18.51
C PRO A 198 6.41 16.34 -17.86
N ASP A 199 6.74 17.34 -17.03
CA ASP A 199 8.00 17.43 -16.29
C ASP A 199 8.05 16.40 -15.14
N GLY A 200 9.03 15.50 -15.17
CA GLY A 200 9.20 14.43 -14.21
C GLY A 200 9.46 14.92 -12.79
N ALA A 201 10.22 16.00 -12.62
CA ALA A 201 10.53 16.55 -11.31
C ALA A 201 9.30 17.25 -10.68
N LYS A 202 8.53 18.00 -11.48
CA LYS A 202 7.27 18.61 -10.99
C LYS A 202 6.27 17.53 -10.60
N ARG A 203 6.11 16.50 -11.46
CA ARG A 203 5.23 15.35 -11.20
C ARG A 203 5.64 14.62 -9.92
N HIS A 204 6.93 14.31 -9.76
CA HIS A 204 7.44 13.65 -8.57
C HIS A 204 7.16 14.46 -7.29
N ARG A 205 7.37 15.77 -7.32
CA ARG A 205 7.08 16.65 -6.17
C ARG A 205 5.60 16.71 -5.84
N ALA A 206 4.74 16.92 -6.83
CA ALA A 206 3.29 17.04 -6.62
C ALA A 206 2.69 15.73 -6.11
N LEU A 207 2.95 14.61 -6.80
CA LEU A 207 2.42 13.29 -6.42
C LEU A 207 3.09 12.74 -5.16
N GLY A 208 4.36 13.05 -4.92
CA GLY A 208 5.03 12.73 -3.66
C GLY A 208 4.38 13.42 -2.46
N THR A 209 4.04 14.71 -2.58
CA THR A 209 3.30 15.41 -1.53
C THR A 209 1.91 14.81 -1.32
N PHE A 210 1.17 14.52 -2.39
CA PHE A 210 -0.12 13.84 -2.30
C PHE A 210 0.00 12.48 -1.60
N THR A 211 0.99 11.66 -1.98
CA THR A 211 1.24 10.36 -1.35
C THR A 211 1.53 10.48 0.13
N MET A 212 2.30 11.50 0.54
CA MET A 212 2.57 11.76 1.96
C MET A 212 1.31 12.12 2.74
N ILE A 213 0.43 12.96 2.15
CA ILE A 213 -0.87 13.28 2.77
C ILE A 213 -1.70 12.01 2.93
N VAL A 214 -1.79 11.17 1.88
CA VAL A 214 -2.51 9.89 1.94
C VAL A 214 -1.97 9.02 3.07
N TYR A 215 -0.65 8.88 3.22
CA TYR A 215 -0.08 8.05 4.29
C TYR A 215 -0.30 8.61 5.69
N CYS A 216 -0.27 9.93 5.87
CA CYS A 216 -0.62 10.54 7.15
C CYS A 216 -2.10 10.30 7.51
N VAL A 217 -3.02 10.45 6.52
CA VAL A 217 -4.44 10.18 6.74
C VAL A 217 -4.69 8.69 6.98
N LEU A 218 -3.97 7.80 6.27
CA LEU A 218 -4.01 6.35 6.52
C LEU A 218 -3.61 6.00 7.95
N PHE A 219 -2.56 6.59 8.45
CA PHE A 219 -2.14 6.38 9.85
C PHE A 219 -3.21 6.83 10.83
N VAL A 220 -3.80 8.01 10.63
CA VAL A 220 -4.86 8.54 11.50
C VAL A 220 -6.10 7.65 11.46
N THR A 221 -6.57 7.27 10.28
CA THR A 221 -7.77 6.42 10.13
C THR A 221 -7.53 5.00 10.62
N GLY A 222 -6.36 4.43 10.40
CA GLY A 222 -5.97 3.12 10.93
C GLY A 222 -5.88 3.13 12.45
N SER A 223 -5.27 4.16 13.04
CA SER A 223 -5.23 4.34 14.49
C SER A 223 -6.62 4.54 15.10
N ALA A 224 -7.50 5.30 14.42
CA ALA A 224 -8.90 5.45 14.87
C ALA A 224 -9.65 4.11 14.84
N THR A 225 -9.45 3.30 13.79
CA THR A 225 -10.02 1.94 13.72
C THR A 225 -9.49 1.05 14.85
N TYR A 226 -8.19 1.07 15.10
CA TYR A 226 -7.56 0.33 16.20
C TYR A 226 -8.15 0.75 17.57
N ILE A 227 -8.24 2.07 17.84
CA ILE A 227 -8.78 2.61 19.10
C ILE A 227 -10.24 2.19 19.26
N MET A 228 -11.05 2.28 18.21
CA MET A 228 -12.46 1.87 18.27
C MET A 228 -12.63 0.38 18.57
N LEU A 229 -11.82 -0.49 17.92
CA LEU A 229 -11.95 -1.95 18.09
C LEU A 229 -11.40 -2.47 19.42
N TYR A 230 -10.28 -1.92 19.88
CA TYR A 230 -9.51 -2.57 20.93
C TYR A 230 -9.44 -1.78 22.24
N ILE A 231 -9.90 -0.52 22.24
CA ILE A 231 -9.87 0.34 23.42
C ILE A 231 -11.29 0.76 23.82
N LEU A 232 -12.04 1.37 22.87
CA LEU A 232 -13.35 1.96 23.20
C LEU A 232 -14.50 0.95 23.17
N TYR A 233 -14.50 0.06 22.19
CA TYR A 233 -15.60 -0.88 21.94
C TYR A 233 -15.07 -2.29 21.66
N PRO A 234 -14.31 -2.88 22.58
CA PRO A 234 -13.79 -4.23 22.37
C PRO A 234 -14.94 -5.23 22.28
N GLY A 235 -14.90 -6.10 21.28
CA GLY A 235 -15.80 -7.23 21.16
C GLY A 235 -15.58 -8.21 22.32
N LYS A 236 -16.58 -8.98 22.66
CA LYS A 236 -16.41 -10.10 23.58
C LYS A 236 -15.57 -11.15 22.85
N ILE A 237 -14.33 -11.31 23.27
CA ILE A 237 -13.53 -12.47 22.89
C ILE A 237 -14.16 -13.64 23.61
N GLY A 238 -14.88 -14.51 22.86
CA GLY A 238 -15.44 -15.76 23.36
C GLY A 238 -14.34 -16.78 23.61
#